data_672b28895e2fdde97aa1b9a897ceef03
#
_entry.id   672b28895e2fdde97aa1b9a897ceef03
#
_cell.length_a   1.000
_cell.length_b   1.000
_cell.length_c   1.000
_cell.angle_alpha   90.00
_cell.angle_beta   90.00
_cell.angle_gamma   90.00
#
_symmetry.space_group_name_H-M   'P 1'
#
loop_
_entity.id
_entity.type
_entity.pdbx_description
1 polymer ?
#
loop_
_entity_poly.entity_id
_entity_poly.type
_entity_poly.pdbx_seq_one_letter_code
_entity_poly.pdbx_strand_id
1 'polypeptide(L)'
;MTEDNSNIKKQGMTVREYVGENKSSYLVIKYKMNNTSEETYIEMFQELKRTGAFLNDSYDDDLWICFEDKDSPTRRLSFSFLEAHPQMEKAVKNYLLVKLYVQKCRLLTVTKRLLHIKHFMEETDFVDPDHVKDYQMLIGTWNGNKKREAIAIKEFLEFSNLDHAGLYYDLVKNIKKAENNYRELPDFQGVLIFDYIINDYWEKIRDSEDRYRLFPVILWWKLTTAIPTRPVEFYNLKRDCIYERNGRYFFKIERLKTELGKKLAVSDIVTDFEINEELYFLIRDYVDYCNGIDDCIYLISPPTCDVIYRNKVLNTRQKFITEKMNIYYHAFQKEVVEGQYHYKMVRSRMTRDRELPYIYYGDTRHLAIMNMMLQGMNPIYIAQLAGHHTLDAQVGYYSHLETFTTAKSYILSQFMKGNNLLKRPSNDINMGEKVIKKELLGADYFALPKVAKGQGRCGSKNIPYECNHKSCLFCKYFFPENVSEDLLTYYKEENDRNMAFVKKSLQSLIGQIDLRDDAELQQSALQLSVLLNQKIVLDSYQYKEENR
;
A
#
# COMPACT_ATOMS: atom_id res chain seq x y z
N MET A 1 34.61 15.85 12.06
CA MET A 1 34.06 14.56 11.56
C MET A 1 32.99 14.70 10.47
N THR A 2 32.57 15.90 10.08
CA THR A 2 31.50 16.14 9.08
C THR A 2 32.03 16.48 7.68
N GLU A 3 33.28 16.86 7.52
CA GLU A 3 33.84 17.25 6.22
C GLU A 3 34.33 16.07 5.36
N ASP A 4 34.89 15.01 5.96
CA ASP A 4 35.37 13.83 5.21
C ASP A 4 34.24 13.03 4.56
N ASN A 5 33.11 12.88 5.22
CA ASN A 5 31.94 12.19 4.68
C ASN A 5 31.29 12.92 3.47
N SER A 6 31.52 14.24 3.32
CA SER A 6 31.02 15.01 2.18
C SER A 6 31.85 14.78 0.91
N ASN A 7 33.14 14.48 1.06
CA ASN A 7 34.06 14.26 -0.08
C ASN A 7 33.85 12.88 -0.72
N ILE A 8 33.69 11.82 0.08
CA ILE A 8 33.38 10.47 -0.42
C ILE A 8 32.06 10.47 -1.22
N LYS A 9 31.05 11.26 -0.77
CA LYS A 9 29.77 11.37 -1.47
C LYS A 9 29.83 12.11 -2.81
N LYS A 10 30.86 12.94 -3.04
CA LYS A 10 31.00 13.73 -4.28
C LYS A 10 31.87 13.06 -5.35
N GLN A 11 32.73 12.13 -4.96
CA GLN A 11 33.52 11.35 -5.93
C GLN A 11 32.60 10.39 -6.70
N GLY A 12 32.76 10.36 -8.00
CA GLY A 12 31.98 9.49 -8.89
C GLY A 12 30.64 10.03 -9.36
N MET A 13 30.29 11.26 -8.97
CA MET A 13 29.02 11.88 -9.34
C MET A 13 29.07 12.51 -10.73
N THR A 14 28.17 12.10 -11.61
CA THR A 14 27.81 12.88 -12.80
C THR A 14 26.52 13.63 -12.50
N VAL A 15 26.58 14.96 -12.50
CA VAL A 15 25.42 15.83 -12.28
C VAL A 15 24.90 16.27 -13.65
N ARG A 16 23.64 15.98 -13.93
CA ARG A 16 22.95 16.52 -15.11
C ARG A 16 21.76 17.33 -14.64
N GLU A 17 21.68 18.55 -15.12
CA GLU A 17 20.53 19.41 -14.92
C GLU A 17 19.48 19.10 -16.00
N TYR A 18 18.26 18.84 -15.58
CA TYR A 18 17.11 18.69 -16.46
C TYR A 18 16.13 19.81 -16.17
N VAL A 19 15.70 20.47 -17.22
CA VAL A 19 14.61 21.45 -17.15
C VAL A 19 13.33 20.71 -17.52
N GLY A 20 12.43 20.54 -16.56
CA GLY A 20 11.13 19.91 -16.79
C GLY A 20 10.19 20.83 -17.59
N GLU A 21 9.15 20.28 -18.16
CA GLU A 21 8.12 21.02 -18.93
C GLU A 21 7.54 22.22 -18.18
N ASN A 22 7.57 22.21 -16.85
CA ASN A 22 7.10 23.30 -15.97
C ASN A 22 8.20 24.30 -15.57
N LYS A 23 9.32 24.38 -16.29
CA LYS A 23 10.48 25.23 -15.97
C LYS A 23 11.12 24.96 -14.59
N SER A 24 10.80 23.85 -13.93
CA SER A 24 11.50 23.43 -12.73
C SER A 24 12.77 22.70 -13.13
N SER A 25 13.94 23.17 -12.67
CA SER A 25 15.19 22.44 -12.82
C SER A 25 15.35 21.41 -11.71
N TYR A 26 15.78 20.19 -12.04
CA TYR A 26 16.17 19.19 -11.07
C TYR A 26 17.50 18.56 -11.46
N LEU A 27 18.29 18.27 -10.44
CA LEU A 27 19.59 17.65 -10.61
C LEU A 27 19.44 16.13 -10.55
N VAL A 28 19.84 15.44 -11.61
CA VAL A 28 19.98 13.99 -11.62
C VAL A 28 21.43 13.64 -11.35
N ILE A 29 21.66 13.02 -10.20
CA ILE A 29 22.98 12.57 -9.80
C ILE A 29 23.11 11.10 -10.20
N LYS A 30 24.02 10.79 -11.12
CA LYS A 30 24.33 9.43 -11.53
C LYS A 30 25.73 9.05 -11.07
N TYR A 31 25.86 7.91 -10.44
CA TYR A 31 27.15 7.31 -10.11
C TYR A 31 27.56 6.37 -11.25
N LYS A 32 28.83 6.47 -11.66
CA LYS A 32 29.46 5.53 -12.61
C LYS A 32 30.66 4.90 -11.95
N MET A 33 30.88 3.62 -12.19
CA MET A 33 31.97 2.85 -11.60
C MET A 33 33.34 3.45 -11.87
N ASN A 34 33.61 3.87 -13.12
CA ASN A 34 34.89 4.41 -13.53
C ASN A 34 35.25 5.78 -12.95
N ASN A 35 34.28 6.48 -12.34
CA ASN A 35 34.53 7.78 -11.75
C ASN A 35 34.91 7.69 -10.26
N THR A 36 35.04 6.47 -9.74
CA THR A 36 35.32 6.21 -8.32
C THR A 36 36.44 5.21 -8.20
N SER A 37 37.44 5.51 -7.36
CA SER A 37 38.57 4.60 -7.14
C SER A 37 38.13 3.36 -6.35
N GLU A 38 38.90 2.30 -6.44
CA GLU A 38 38.64 1.06 -5.70
C GLU A 38 38.71 1.27 -4.20
N GLU A 39 39.68 2.07 -3.76
CA GLU A 39 39.86 2.43 -2.36
C GLU A 39 38.57 3.06 -1.79
N THR A 40 37.91 3.92 -2.56
CA THR A 40 36.66 4.56 -2.13
C THR A 40 35.54 3.54 -1.89
N TYR A 41 35.42 2.47 -2.67
CA TYR A 41 34.44 1.41 -2.43
C TYR A 41 34.79 0.61 -1.18
N ILE A 42 36.07 0.33 -0.96
CA ILE A 42 36.55 -0.33 0.25
C ILE A 42 36.23 0.55 1.49
N GLU A 43 36.45 1.87 1.39
CA GLU A 43 36.10 2.82 2.45
C GLU A 43 34.60 2.82 2.74
N MET A 44 33.73 2.81 1.72
CA MET A 44 32.27 2.68 1.89
C MET A 44 31.89 1.40 2.62
N PHE A 45 32.55 0.28 2.30
CA PHE A 45 32.35 -0.99 2.97
C PHE A 45 32.77 -0.90 4.45
N GLN A 46 33.95 -0.38 4.72
CA GLN A 46 34.48 -0.23 6.08
C GLN A 46 33.58 0.69 6.93
N GLU A 47 33.03 1.74 6.34
CA GLU A 47 32.11 2.63 7.04
C GLU A 47 30.79 1.93 7.38
N LEU A 48 30.23 1.12 6.45
CA LEU A 48 29.05 0.31 6.71
C LEU A 48 29.33 -0.75 7.79
N LYS A 49 30.53 -1.33 7.82
CA LYS A 49 30.97 -2.22 8.89
C LYS A 49 31.06 -1.48 10.24
N ARG A 50 31.69 -0.31 10.25
CA ARG A 50 31.86 0.52 11.47
C ARG A 50 30.50 0.92 12.06
N THR A 51 29.49 1.18 11.22
CA THR A 51 28.13 1.48 11.67
C THR A 51 27.34 0.23 12.08
N GLY A 52 27.93 -0.95 11.94
CA GLY A 52 27.34 -2.22 12.28
C GLY A 52 26.34 -2.75 11.25
N ALA A 53 26.30 -2.18 10.03
CA ALA A 53 25.43 -2.68 8.97
C ALA A 53 25.95 -3.99 8.34
N PHE A 54 27.26 -4.24 8.39
CA PHE A 54 27.91 -5.47 7.92
C PHE A 54 28.58 -6.23 9.08
N LEU A 55 28.47 -7.56 9.02
CA LEU A 55 29.14 -8.47 9.95
C LEU A 55 30.47 -9.01 9.37
N ASN A 56 30.71 -8.82 8.10
CA ASN A 56 31.87 -9.31 7.39
C ASN A 56 33.15 -8.54 7.72
N ASP A 57 34.28 -9.21 7.60
CA ASP A 57 35.59 -8.62 7.81
C ASP A 57 36.18 -8.03 6.54
N SER A 58 35.90 -8.60 5.38
CA SER A 58 36.45 -8.21 4.10
C SER A 58 35.38 -7.84 3.07
N TYR A 59 35.70 -6.85 2.25
CA TYR A 59 34.99 -6.52 1.02
C TYR A 59 34.98 -7.70 0.03
N ASP A 60 36.05 -8.51 0.04
CA ASP A 60 36.24 -9.61 -0.91
C ASP A 60 35.43 -10.86 -0.58
N ASP A 61 34.78 -10.92 0.60
CA ASP A 61 33.97 -12.07 0.99
C ASP A 61 32.87 -12.37 -0.05
N ASP A 62 32.70 -13.66 -0.41
CA ASP A 62 31.66 -14.12 -1.37
C ASP A 62 30.24 -13.98 -0.84
N LEU A 63 30.10 -13.79 0.44
CA LEU A 63 28.83 -13.64 1.15
C LEU A 63 28.90 -12.49 2.12
N TRP A 64 28.15 -11.45 1.86
CA TRP A 64 27.95 -10.39 2.86
C TRP A 64 26.75 -10.67 3.74
N ILE A 65 26.94 -10.59 5.05
CA ILE A 65 25.91 -10.72 6.06
C ILE A 65 25.62 -9.33 6.62
N CYS A 66 24.45 -8.83 6.37
CA CYS A 66 24.06 -7.45 6.70
C CYS A 66 22.73 -7.36 7.40
N PHE A 67 22.48 -6.20 8.06
CA PHE A 67 21.21 -5.88 8.68
C PHE A 67 20.96 -4.37 8.68
N GLU A 68 19.69 -3.96 8.71
CA GLU A 68 19.32 -2.54 8.69
C GLU A 68 19.61 -1.87 10.03
N ASP A 69 19.38 -2.59 11.13
CA ASP A 69 19.64 -2.16 12.51
C ASP A 69 19.90 -3.40 13.40
N LYS A 70 20.35 -3.17 14.61
CA LYS A 70 20.72 -4.22 15.57
C LYS A 70 19.60 -5.21 15.90
N ASP A 71 18.34 -4.80 15.75
CA ASP A 71 17.16 -5.60 16.08
C ASP A 71 16.55 -6.29 14.85
N SER A 72 17.00 -5.91 13.65
CA SER A 72 16.53 -6.50 12.39
C SER A 72 17.18 -7.85 12.09
N PRO A 73 16.48 -8.79 11.44
CA PRO A 73 17.10 -10.03 11.00
C PRO A 73 18.19 -9.79 9.97
N THR A 74 19.20 -10.65 9.98
CA THR A 74 20.28 -10.61 9.00
C THR A 74 19.77 -10.94 7.60
N ARG A 75 20.34 -10.28 6.61
CA ARG A 75 20.18 -10.58 5.19
C ARG A 75 21.52 -11.05 4.63
N ARG A 76 21.45 -11.97 3.69
CA ARG A 76 22.61 -12.53 3.00
C ARG A 76 22.64 -12.01 1.56
N LEU A 77 23.75 -11.40 1.18
CA LEU A 77 24.04 -10.98 -0.20
C LEU A 77 25.15 -11.92 -0.70
N SER A 78 24.77 -12.95 -1.44
CA SER A 78 25.72 -13.94 -1.97
C SER A 78 26.16 -13.57 -3.37
N PHE A 79 27.46 -13.63 -3.63
CA PHE A 79 28.11 -13.38 -4.90
C PHE A 79 28.64 -14.66 -5.57
N SER A 80 28.41 -15.84 -4.99
CA SER A 80 28.92 -17.12 -5.48
C SER A 80 28.56 -17.44 -6.94
N PHE A 81 27.50 -16.85 -7.49
CA PHE A 81 27.15 -16.98 -8.91
C PHE A 81 28.10 -16.24 -9.85
N LEU A 82 29.01 -15.40 -9.32
CA LEU A 82 30.00 -14.60 -10.04
C LEU A 82 31.44 -15.10 -9.84
N GLU A 83 31.66 -16.23 -9.16
CA GLU A 83 32.96 -16.78 -8.81
C GLU A 83 33.91 -16.89 -10.03
N ALA A 84 33.36 -17.27 -11.20
CA ALA A 84 34.13 -17.35 -12.45
C ALA A 84 34.31 -15.98 -13.16
N HIS A 85 33.69 -14.89 -12.65
CA HIS A 85 33.63 -13.57 -13.30
C HIS A 85 34.05 -12.42 -12.35
N PRO A 86 35.35 -12.33 -11.95
CA PRO A 86 35.77 -11.39 -10.89
C PRO A 86 35.49 -9.90 -11.20
N GLN A 87 35.54 -9.50 -12.47
CA GLN A 87 35.24 -8.11 -12.86
C GLN A 87 33.75 -7.79 -12.68
N MET A 88 32.87 -8.74 -12.97
CA MET A 88 31.43 -8.58 -12.77
C MET A 88 31.08 -8.60 -11.28
N GLU A 89 31.71 -9.47 -10.50
CA GLU A 89 31.56 -9.49 -9.04
C GLU A 89 31.90 -8.14 -8.44
N LYS A 90 33.03 -7.58 -8.81
CA LYS A 90 33.47 -6.25 -8.39
C LYS A 90 32.44 -5.17 -8.78
N ALA A 91 31.93 -5.21 -10.01
CA ALA A 91 30.92 -4.27 -10.49
C ALA A 91 29.61 -4.37 -9.68
N VAL A 92 29.15 -5.59 -9.38
CA VAL A 92 27.95 -5.82 -8.58
C VAL A 92 28.15 -5.37 -7.14
N LYS A 93 29.26 -5.74 -6.49
CA LYS A 93 29.60 -5.31 -5.12
C LYS A 93 29.62 -3.77 -5.02
N ASN A 94 30.31 -3.10 -5.93
CA ASN A 94 30.40 -1.64 -5.96
C ASN A 94 29.04 -0.97 -6.18
N TYR A 95 28.21 -1.52 -7.07
CA TYR A 95 26.84 -1.04 -7.28
C TYR A 95 26.00 -1.14 -6.01
N LEU A 96 26.06 -2.26 -5.30
CA LEU A 96 25.30 -2.44 -4.06
C LEU A 96 25.79 -1.50 -2.95
N LEU A 97 27.10 -1.22 -2.87
CA LEU A 97 27.65 -0.24 -1.93
C LEU A 97 27.11 1.17 -2.21
N VAL A 98 27.07 1.59 -3.47
CA VAL A 98 26.46 2.88 -3.82
C VAL A 98 24.99 2.93 -3.41
N LYS A 99 24.25 1.83 -3.61
CA LYS A 99 22.84 1.77 -3.16
C LYS A 99 22.69 1.85 -1.65
N LEU A 100 23.53 1.15 -0.89
CA LEU A 100 23.47 1.12 0.58
C LEU A 100 24.03 2.41 1.20
N TYR A 101 25.27 2.76 0.84
CA TYR A 101 26.01 3.83 1.50
C TYR A 101 25.60 5.22 1.03
N VAL A 102 25.52 5.42 -0.30
CA VAL A 102 25.28 6.73 -0.89
C VAL A 102 23.77 7.02 -0.99
N GLN A 103 23.00 6.09 -1.58
CA GLN A 103 21.58 6.29 -1.84
C GLN A 103 20.68 5.91 -0.65
N LYS A 104 21.28 5.35 0.41
CA LYS A 104 20.58 4.93 1.63
C LYS A 104 19.36 4.06 1.34
N CYS A 105 19.45 3.21 0.33
CA CYS A 105 18.40 2.26 0.00
C CYS A 105 18.23 1.24 1.15
N ARG A 106 16.99 0.85 1.42
CA ARG A 106 16.71 -0.22 2.38
C ARG A 106 17.36 -1.54 1.94
N LEU A 107 17.86 -2.31 2.88
CA LEU A 107 18.54 -3.56 2.62
C LEU A 107 17.67 -4.55 1.82
N LEU A 108 16.36 -4.62 2.09
CA LEU A 108 15.43 -5.43 1.30
C LEU A 108 15.39 -5.01 -0.19
N THR A 109 15.49 -3.71 -0.48
CA THR A 109 15.55 -3.21 -1.86
C THR A 109 16.84 -3.64 -2.54
N VAL A 110 17.95 -3.57 -1.81
CA VAL A 110 19.27 -3.98 -2.31
C VAL A 110 19.32 -5.49 -2.57
N THR A 111 18.77 -6.30 -1.65
CA THR A 111 18.65 -7.76 -1.84
C THR A 111 17.85 -8.11 -3.11
N LYS A 112 16.73 -7.41 -3.35
CA LYS A 112 15.95 -7.61 -4.58
C LYS A 112 16.71 -7.19 -5.83
N ARG A 113 17.47 -6.09 -5.78
CA ARG A 113 18.31 -5.66 -6.90
C ARG A 113 19.38 -6.68 -7.23
N LEU A 114 20.04 -7.25 -6.21
CA LEU A 114 21.00 -8.34 -6.41
C LEU A 114 20.35 -9.55 -7.10
N LEU A 115 19.13 -9.94 -6.67
CA LEU A 115 18.40 -11.03 -7.30
C LEU A 115 18.08 -10.72 -8.78
N HIS A 116 17.65 -9.49 -9.10
CA HIS A 116 17.37 -9.09 -10.49
C HIS A 116 18.65 -9.08 -11.34
N ILE A 117 19.78 -8.63 -10.78
CA ILE A 117 21.08 -8.67 -11.46
C ILE A 117 21.53 -10.12 -11.66
N LYS A 118 21.33 -10.99 -10.68
CA LYS A 118 21.64 -12.42 -10.81
C LYS A 118 20.85 -13.05 -11.96
N HIS A 119 19.53 -12.86 -12.01
CA HIS A 119 18.71 -13.37 -13.12
C HIS A 119 19.20 -12.82 -14.48
N PHE A 120 19.52 -11.53 -14.53
CA PHE A 120 20.05 -10.92 -15.75
C PHE A 120 21.36 -11.56 -16.19
N MET A 121 22.32 -11.78 -15.29
CA MET A 121 23.60 -12.42 -15.60
C MET A 121 23.39 -13.86 -16.12
N GLU A 122 22.53 -14.64 -15.45
CA GLU A 122 22.21 -16.00 -15.86
C GLU A 122 21.46 -16.05 -17.22
N GLU A 123 20.51 -15.13 -17.46
CA GLU A 123 19.73 -15.04 -18.70
C GLU A 123 20.55 -14.54 -19.89
N THR A 124 21.69 -13.89 -19.67
CA THR A 124 22.57 -13.31 -20.71
C THR A 124 23.91 -14.02 -20.84
N ASP A 125 24.06 -15.16 -20.18
CA ASP A 125 25.36 -15.84 -20.04
C ASP A 125 26.49 -14.86 -19.70
N PHE A 126 26.27 -14.09 -18.62
CA PHE A 126 27.20 -13.09 -18.10
C PHE A 126 27.56 -11.98 -19.11
N VAL A 127 26.52 -11.39 -19.72
CA VAL A 127 26.62 -10.26 -20.67
C VAL A 127 27.31 -10.65 -21.98
N ASP A 128 27.19 -11.91 -22.38
CA ASP A 128 27.76 -12.41 -23.65
C ASP A 128 27.02 -11.77 -24.84
N PRO A 129 27.71 -11.16 -25.81
CA PRO A 129 27.11 -10.51 -26.97
C PRO A 129 26.31 -11.47 -27.87
N ASP A 130 26.61 -12.77 -27.86
CA ASP A 130 25.92 -13.77 -28.66
C ASP A 130 24.49 -14.03 -28.16
N HIS A 131 24.20 -13.77 -26.88
CA HIS A 131 22.89 -13.95 -26.24
C HIS A 131 21.95 -12.74 -26.35
N VAL A 132 22.34 -11.65 -27.01
CA VAL A 132 21.52 -10.42 -27.15
C VAL A 132 20.17 -10.69 -27.80
N LYS A 133 20.12 -11.52 -28.83
CA LYS A 133 18.87 -11.85 -29.55
C LYS A 133 17.93 -12.69 -28.69
N ASP A 134 18.47 -13.67 -27.99
CA ASP A 134 17.67 -14.54 -27.09
C ASP A 134 17.10 -13.73 -25.94
N TYR A 135 17.89 -12.84 -25.37
CA TYR A 135 17.43 -11.94 -24.31
C TYR A 135 16.36 -10.94 -24.81
N GLN A 136 16.49 -10.45 -26.04
CA GLN A 136 15.46 -9.62 -26.68
C GLN A 136 14.11 -10.35 -26.81
N MET A 137 14.14 -11.63 -27.22
CA MET A 137 12.95 -12.46 -27.28
C MET A 137 12.34 -12.69 -25.89
N LEU A 138 13.19 -12.95 -24.90
CA LEU A 138 12.79 -13.12 -23.51
C LEU A 138 12.08 -11.87 -22.94
N ILE A 139 12.63 -10.67 -23.19
CA ILE A 139 12.01 -9.39 -22.80
C ILE A 139 10.60 -9.25 -23.38
N GLY A 140 10.38 -9.71 -24.61
CA GLY A 140 9.07 -9.69 -25.27
C GLY A 140 7.98 -10.46 -24.50
N THR A 141 8.37 -11.44 -23.68
CA THR A 141 7.46 -12.25 -22.86
C THR A 141 7.21 -11.66 -21.45
N TRP A 142 7.90 -10.59 -21.08
CA TRP A 142 7.84 -10.05 -19.72
C TRP A 142 6.48 -9.49 -19.37
N ASN A 143 5.93 -9.98 -18.26
CA ASN A 143 4.74 -9.43 -17.61
C ASN A 143 5.11 -8.22 -16.71
N GLY A 144 4.10 -7.61 -16.08
CA GLY A 144 4.28 -6.42 -15.23
C GLY A 144 5.25 -6.60 -14.06
N ASN A 145 5.40 -7.81 -13.52
CA ASN A 145 6.34 -8.09 -12.43
C ASN A 145 7.79 -8.12 -12.96
N LYS A 146 8.02 -8.83 -14.06
CA LYS A 146 9.32 -8.90 -14.72
C LYS A 146 9.78 -7.53 -15.23
N LYS A 147 8.88 -6.68 -15.76
CA LYS A 147 9.21 -5.30 -16.16
C LYS A 147 9.78 -4.44 -15.03
N ARG A 148 9.57 -4.80 -13.76
CA ARG A 148 10.21 -4.11 -12.62
C ARG A 148 11.70 -4.44 -12.51
N GLU A 149 12.13 -5.59 -12.99
CA GLU A 149 13.55 -5.98 -13.02
C GLU A 149 14.33 -5.05 -13.97
N ALA A 150 13.71 -4.66 -15.09
CA ALA A 150 14.33 -3.75 -16.06
C ALA A 150 14.91 -2.47 -15.44
N ILE A 151 14.28 -1.94 -14.39
CA ILE A 151 14.77 -0.73 -13.71
C ILE A 151 16.10 -1.02 -13.00
N ALA A 152 16.20 -2.15 -12.30
CA ALA A 152 17.42 -2.52 -11.59
C ALA A 152 18.54 -2.87 -12.56
N ILE A 153 18.22 -3.60 -13.63
CA ILE A 153 19.17 -3.97 -14.71
C ILE A 153 19.66 -2.71 -15.42
N LYS A 154 18.76 -1.83 -15.82
CA LYS A 154 19.11 -0.55 -16.46
C LYS A 154 20.06 0.28 -15.61
N GLU A 155 19.74 0.47 -14.32
CA GLU A 155 20.57 1.25 -13.41
C GLU A 155 21.94 0.60 -13.17
N PHE A 156 22.01 -0.74 -13.14
CA PHE A 156 23.25 -1.48 -13.02
C PHE A 156 24.11 -1.35 -14.28
N LEU A 157 23.53 -1.52 -15.47
CA LEU A 157 24.26 -1.36 -16.75
C LEU A 157 24.76 0.07 -16.97
N GLU A 158 23.98 1.09 -16.53
CA GLU A 158 24.42 2.48 -16.55
C GLU A 158 25.59 2.75 -15.58
N PHE A 159 25.63 2.03 -14.47
CA PHE A 159 26.68 2.16 -13.45
C PHE A 159 27.92 1.39 -13.84
N SER A 160 27.78 0.12 -14.24
CA SER A 160 28.86 -0.79 -14.56
C SER A 160 29.59 -0.36 -15.84
N ASN A 161 30.85 -0.70 -15.91
CA ASN A 161 31.67 -0.50 -17.13
C ASN A 161 32.01 -1.86 -17.72
N LEU A 162 31.01 -2.75 -17.80
CA LEU A 162 31.20 -4.08 -18.36
C LEU A 162 31.22 -4.01 -19.89
N ASP A 163 32.06 -4.85 -20.50
CA ASP A 163 32.05 -5.04 -21.93
C ASP A 163 30.68 -5.49 -22.41
N HIS A 164 30.26 -5.02 -23.58
CA HIS A 164 28.95 -5.31 -24.17
C HIS A 164 27.71 -4.85 -23.40
N ALA A 165 27.86 -4.23 -22.21
CA ALA A 165 26.73 -3.71 -21.41
C ALA A 165 25.80 -2.77 -22.19
N GLY A 166 26.35 -2.01 -23.14
CA GLY A 166 25.60 -1.09 -24.01
C GLY A 166 24.57 -1.79 -24.87
N LEU A 167 24.85 -3.01 -25.37
CA LEU A 167 23.93 -3.79 -26.20
C LEU A 167 22.67 -4.16 -25.41
N TYR A 168 22.84 -4.62 -24.19
CA TYR A 168 21.73 -4.98 -23.28
C TYR A 168 21.01 -3.75 -22.71
N TYR A 169 21.74 -2.67 -22.44
CA TYR A 169 21.15 -1.41 -22.03
C TYR A 169 20.14 -0.90 -23.06
N ASP A 170 20.48 -0.96 -24.34
CA ASP A 170 19.61 -0.54 -25.43
C ASP A 170 18.29 -1.34 -25.49
N LEU A 171 18.30 -2.60 -25.10
CA LEU A 171 17.09 -3.42 -25.01
C LEU A 171 16.19 -3.01 -23.84
N VAL A 172 16.77 -2.65 -22.67
CA VAL A 172 15.97 -2.40 -21.44
C VAL A 172 15.65 -0.92 -21.22
N LYS A 173 16.36 0.03 -21.85
CA LYS A 173 16.23 1.47 -21.59
C LYS A 173 14.83 2.02 -21.80
N ASN A 174 14.09 1.48 -22.76
CA ASN A 174 12.74 1.93 -23.14
C ASN A 174 11.63 1.12 -22.49
N ILE A 175 11.96 0.12 -21.66
CA ILE A 175 10.93 -0.65 -20.96
C ILE A 175 10.26 0.28 -19.95
N LYS A 176 9.01 0.63 -20.21
CA LYS A 176 8.21 1.44 -19.30
C LYS A 176 7.93 0.64 -18.03
N LYS A 177 7.98 1.33 -16.89
CA LYS A 177 7.48 0.76 -15.64
C LYS A 177 6.06 0.25 -15.89
N ALA A 178 5.79 -0.99 -15.45
CA ALA A 178 4.42 -1.49 -15.49
C ALA A 178 3.50 -0.48 -14.82
N GLU A 179 2.40 -0.16 -15.46
CA GLU A 179 1.34 0.61 -14.82
C GLU A 179 1.01 -0.05 -13.49
N ASN A 180 0.79 0.76 -12.47
CA ASN A 180 0.39 0.23 -11.18
C ASN A 180 -0.98 -0.41 -11.38
N ASN A 181 -1.02 -1.73 -11.54
CA ASN A 181 -2.27 -2.45 -11.41
C ASN A 181 -2.81 -2.14 -10.02
N TYR A 182 -3.97 -1.52 -9.98
CA TYR A 182 -4.67 -1.30 -8.73
C TYR A 182 -4.87 -2.67 -8.08
N ARG A 183 -4.59 -2.71 -6.79
CA ARG A 183 -4.75 -3.95 -6.04
C ARG A 183 -6.24 -4.23 -5.92
N GLU A 184 -6.67 -5.38 -6.41
CA GLU A 184 -8.02 -5.85 -6.16
C GLU A 184 -8.17 -6.16 -4.66
N LEU A 185 -9.23 -5.65 -4.05
CA LEU A 185 -9.60 -5.98 -2.68
C LEU A 185 -10.40 -7.28 -2.65
N PRO A 186 -10.39 -8.00 -1.52
CA PRO A 186 -11.30 -9.12 -1.30
C PRO A 186 -12.76 -8.66 -1.40
N ASP A 187 -13.65 -9.57 -1.79
CA ASP A 187 -15.07 -9.28 -1.80
C ASP A 187 -15.56 -8.88 -0.40
N PHE A 188 -16.56 -8.00 -0.35
CA PHE A 188 -17.00 -7.42 0.90
C PHE A 188 -17.65 -8.45 1.83
N GLN A 189 -18.35 -9.45 1.30
CA GLN A 189 -18.95 -10.52 2.09
C GLN A 189 -17.87 -11.36 2.77
N GLY A 190 -16.80 -11.72 2.04
CA GLY A 190 -15.66 -12.43 2.60
C GLY A 190 -14.98 -11.65 3.72
N VAL A 191 -14.87 -10.32 3.58
CA VAL A 191 -14.35 -9.43 4.64
C VAL A 191 -15.23 -9.48 5.88
N LEU A 192 -16.55 -9.40 5.75
CA LEU A 192 -17.49 -9.48 6.88
C LEU A 192 -17.45 -10.83 7.59
N ILE A 193 -17.38 -11.93 6.85
CA ILE A 193 -17.27 -13.27 7.44
C ILE A 193 -15.95 -13.40 8.19
N PHE A 194 -14.84 -12.90 7.62
CA PHE A 194 -13.54 -12.94 8.28
C PHE A 194 -13.55 -12.09 9.57
N ASP A 195 -14.16 -10.91 9.54
CA ASP A 195 -14.35 -10.07 10.72
C ASP A 195 -15.16 -10.80 11.81
N TYR A 196 -16.27 -11.43 11.43
CA TYR A 196 -17.06 -12.25 12.34
C TYR A 196 -16.23 -13.38 12.97
N ILE A 197 -15.44 -14.11 12.16
CA ILE A 197 -14.59 -15.20 12.65
C ILE A 197 -13.57 -14.69 13.67
N ILE A 198 -12.91 -13.56 13.39
CA ILE A 198 -11.92 -12.96 14.32
C ILE A 198 -12.58 -12.58 15.65
N ASN A 199 -13.74 -11.94 15.60
CA ASN A 199 -14.42 -11.48 16.80
C ASN A 199 -15.00 -12.64 17.62
N ASP A 200 -15.67 -13.59 16.99
CA ASP A 200 -16.25 -14.76 17.65
C ASP A 200 -15.17 -15.70 18.22
N TYR A 201 -14.06 -15.87 17.48
CA TYR A 201 -12.91 -16.63 17.99
C TYR A 201 -12.30 -15.95 19.22
N TRP A 202 -12.07 -14.63 19.18
CA TRP A 202 -11.53 -13.89 20.32
C TRP A 202 -12.43 -14.02 21.57
N GLU A 203 -13.74 -13.86 21.43
CA GLU A 203 -14.67 -14.00 22.54
C GLU A 203 -14.63 -15.41 23.17
N LYS A 204 -14.43 -16.45 22.36
CA LYS A 204 -14.33 -17.83 22.84
C LYS A 204 -13.05 -18.13 23.62
N ILE A 205 -11.95 -17.46 23.28
CA ILE A 205 -10.63 -17.75 23.85
C ILE A 205 -10.16 -16.73 24.88
N ARG A 206 -10.85 -15.59 25.05
CA ARG A 206 -10.36 -14.47 25.88
C ARG A 206 -10.02 -14.85 27.33
N ASP A 207 -10.70 -15.85 27.89
CA ASP A 207 -10.49 -16.35 29.23
C ASP A 207 -9.58 -17.62 29.28
N SER A 208 -9.06 -18.06 28.12
CA SER A 208 -8.16 -19.20 28.00
C SER A 208 -6.70 -18.80 28.33
N GLU A 209 -5.93 -19.78 28.86
CA GLU A 209 -4.47 -19.60 29.06
C GLU A 209 -3.73 -19.35 27.73
N ASP A 210 -4.22 -19.91 26.62
CA ASP A 210 -3.63 -19.81 25.29
C ASP A 210 -4.13 -18.60 24.47
N ARG A 211 -4.90 -17.68 25.09
CA ARG A 211 -5.53 -16.54 24.39
C ARG A 211 -4.59 -15.71 23.54
N TYR A 212 -3.33 -15.60 23.92
CA TYR A 212 -2.34 -14.80 23.19
C TYR A 212 -1.56 -15.58 22.13
N ARG A 213 -1.80 -16.87 21.96
CA ARG A 213 -1.09 -17.71 20.99
C ARG A 213 -1.22 -17.21 19.53
N LEU A 214 -2.43 -16.85 19.10
CA LEU A 214 -2.70 -16.30 17.77
C LEU A 214 -3.04 -14.79 17.80
N PHE A 215 -2.79 -14.15 18.93
CA PHE A 215 -3.13 -12.76 19.15
C PHE A 215 -2.55 -11.78 18.13
N PRO A 216 -1.32 -11.95 17.58
CA PRO A 216 -0.82 -11.08 16.52
C PRO A 216 -1.76 -10.94 15.32
N VAL A 217 -2.52 -11.99 14.97
CA VAL A 217 -3.50 -11.94 13.86
C VAL A 217 -4.75 -11.17 14.28
N ILE A 218 -5.22 -11.38 15.50
CA ILE A 218 -6.39 -10.69 16.06
C ILE A 218 -6.09 -9.19 16.17
N LEU A 219 -4.93 -8.84 16.76
CA LEU A 219 -4.50 -7.46 16.91
C LEU A 219 -4.30 -6.77 15.54
N TRP A 220 -3.64 -7.46 14.59
CA TRP A 220 -3.49 -6.95 13.24
C TRP A 220 -4.83 -6.58 12.64
N TRP A 221 -5.81 -7.48 12.71
CA TRP A 221 -7.12 -7.21 12.13
C TRP A 221 -7.81 -6.04 12.83
N LYS A 222 -8.03 -6.13 14.14
CA LYS A 222 -8.77 -5.10 14.91
C LYS A 222 -8.12 -3.72 14.81
N LEU A 223 -6.80 -3.64 14.85
CA LEU A 223 -6.09 -2.36 14.78
C LEU A 223 -6.04 -1.78 13.37
N THR A 224 -5.65 -2.60 12.36
CA THR A 224 -5.34 -2.07 11.03
C THR A 224 -6.55 -1.89 10.13
N THR A 225 -7.71 -2.45 10.48
CA THR A 225 -9.00 -2.14 9.86
C THR A 225 -9.63 -0.85 10.43
N ALA A 226 -9.25 -0.46 11.64
CA ALA A 226 -9.68 0.81 12.27
C ALA A 226 -8.71 1.96 11.92
N ILE A 227 -7.41 1.73 12.06
CA ILE A 227 -6.35 2.74 11.84
C ILE A 227 -5.55 2.36 10.60
N PRO A 228 -5.43 3.24 9.57
CA PRO A 228 -4.79 2.91 8.29
C PRO A 228 -3.27 2.76 8.43
N THR A 229 -2.85 1.61 8.94
CA THR A 229 -1.47 1.26 9.29
C THR A 229 -0.81 0.44 8.19
N ARG A 230 0.44 0.74 7.83
CA ARG A 230 1.22 -0.11 6.92
C ARG A 230 1.69 -1.37 7.66
N PRO A 231 1.82 -2.53 6.98
CA PRO A 231 2.31 -3.75 7.64
C PRO A 231 3.63 -3.54 8.40
N VAL A 232 4.59 -2.83 7.81
CA VAL A 232 5.86 -2.54 8.46
C VAL A 232 5.71 -1.62 9.69
N GLU A 233 4.74 -0.72 9.70
CA GLU A 233 4.44 0.14 10.85
C GLU A 233 3.84 -0.71 11.99
N PHE A 234 2.93 -1.64 11.66
CA PHE A 234 2.36 -2.60 12.60
C PHE A 234 3.45 -3.48 13.25
N TYR A 235 4.39 -4.00 12.45
CA TYR A 235 5.46 -4.87 12.98
C TYR A 235 6.46 -4.13 13.89
N ASN A 236 6.54 -2.81 13.77
CA ASN A 236 7.44 -1.97 14.57
C ASN A 236 6.74 -1.27 15.75
N LEU A 237 5.49 -1.62 16.06
CA LEU A 237 4.80 -1.08 17.22
C LEU A 237 5.59 -1.38 18.49
N LYS A 238 5.68 -0.39 19.36
CA LYS A 238 6.35 -0.51 20.67
C LYS A 238 5.32 -0.73 21.77
N ARG A 239 5.73 -1.23 22.92
CA ARG A 239 4.85 -1.44 24.08
C ARG A 239 4.30 -0.14 24.67
N ASP A 240 4.99 0.98 24.45
CA ASP A 240 4.54 2.33 24.83
C ASP A 240 3.63 3.00 23.79
N CYS A 241 3.08 2.20 22.85
CA CYS A 241 2.23 2.73 21.77
C CYS A 241 0.84 3.18 22.24
N ILE A 242 0.45 2.89 23.47
CA ILE A 242 -0.82 3.33 24.05
C ILE A 242 -0.59 4.19 25.29
N TYR A 243 -1.45 5.17 25.49
CA TYR A 243 -1.45 5.99 26.69
C TYR A 243 -2.83 6.59 26.96
N GLU A 244 -3.05 7.01 28.22
CA GLU A 244 -4.25 7.72 28.64
C GLU A 244 -3.90 9.19 28.91
N ARG A 245 -4.79 10.09 28.49
CA ARG A 245 -4.69 11.53 28.80
C ARG A 245 -6.09 12.12 28.97
N ASN A 246 -6.33 12.71 30.15
CA ASN A 246 -7.62 13.37 30.50
C ASN A 246 -8.85 12.45 30.33
N GLY A 247 -8.75 11.20 30.73
CA GLY A 247 -9.83 10.22 30.60
C GLY A 247 -10.12 9.77 29.15
N ARG A 248 -9.21 10.02 28.23
CA ARG A 248 -9.26 9.58 26.84
C ARG A 248 -8.08 8.68 26.53
N TYR A 249 -8.31 7.72 25.67
CA TYR A 249 -7.33 6.71 25.29
C TYR A 249 -6.72 7.01 23.93
N PHE A 250 -5.41 6.88 23.82
CA PHE A 250 -4.64 7.21 22.62
C PHE A 250 -3.76 6.06 22.20
N PHE A 251 -3.59 5.94 20.87
CA PHE A 251 -2.65 5.03 20.23
C PHE A 251 -1.66 5.82 19.38
N LYS A 252 -0.36 5.59 19.61
CA LYS A 252 0.74 6.25 18.92
C LYS A 252 1.40 5.31 17.92
N ILE A 253 1.67 5.80 16.70
CA ILE A 253 2.34 5.06 15.65
C ILE A 253 3.48 5.87 15.03
N GLU A 254 4.64 5.23 14.85
CA GLU A 254 5.76 5.81 14.10
C GLU A 254 5.55 5.60 12.60
N ARG A 255 5.50 6.68 11.81
CA ARG A 255 5.36 6.60 10.35
C ARG A 255 6.72 6.39 9.70
N LEU A 256 6.94 5.21 9.12
CA LEU A 256 8.25 4.75 8.63
C LEU A 256 8.59 5.15 7.18
N LYS A 257 7.66 5.72 6.42
CA LYS A 257 7.91 6.26 5.08
C LYS A 257 7.96 7.80 5.09
N THR A 258 8.86 8.37 5.85
CA THR A 258 9.24 9.76 5.66
C THR A 258 10.32 9.81 4.59
N GLU A 259 10.00 10.32 3.39
CA GLU A 259 11.03 10.60 2.37
C GLU A 259 11.88 11.78 2.85
N LEU A 260 13.09 11.50 3.29
CA LEU A 260 14.08 12.51 3.66
C LEU A 260 14.29 13.45 2.45
N GLY A 261 13.94 14.73 2.63
CA GLY A 261 14.26 15.80 1.70
C GLY A 261 13.18 16.20 0.70
N LYS A 262 12.01 15.56 0.65
CA LYS A 262 10.86 16.08 -0.11
C LYS A 262 9.99 16.96 0.79
N LYS A 263 9.70 18.19 0.34
CA LYS A 263 8.65 19.01 0.98
C LYS A 263 7.36 18.20 1.00
N LEU A 264 6.83 17.97 2.19
CA LEU A 264 5.56 17.30 2.38
C LEU A 264 4.46 18.12 1.71
N ALA A 265 3.74 17.50 0.75
CA ALA A 265 2.56 18.12 0.17
C ALA A 265 1.37 18.11 1.14
N VAL A 266 1.44 17.27 2.17
CA VAL A 266 0.49 17.22 3.28
C VAL A 266 1.29 17.42 4.56
N SER A 267 1.09 18.55 5.23
CA SER A 267 1.63 18.81 6.57
C SER A 267 0.84 18.04 7.63
N ASP A 268 1.39 17.92 8.82
CA ASP A 268 0.71 17.38 10.00
C ASP A 268 0.22 15.94 9.87
N ILE A 269 1.13 15.04 9.46
CA ILE A 269 0.84 13.60 9.50
C ILE A 269 0.52 13.21 10.94
N VAL A 270 -0.67 12.62 11.13
CA VAL A 270 -1.13 12.18 12.45
C VAL A 270 -0.39 10.94 12.87
N THR A 271 0.23 11.00 14.02
CA THR A 271 0.93 9.91 14.70
C THR A 271 0.18 9.38 15.92
N ASP A 272 -0.71 10.20 16.49
CA ASP A 272 -1.48 9.89 17.67
C ASP A 272 -2.97 9.85 17.35
N PHE A 273 -3.62 8.74 17.67
CA PHE A 273 -5.02 8.48 17.38
C PHE A 273 -5.79 8.32 18.67
N GLU A 274 -6.90 9.00 18.82
CA GLU A 274 -7.86 8.68 19.87
C GLU A 274 -8.53 7.34 19.51
N ILE A 275 -8.53 6.39 20.42
CA ILE A 275 -9.08 5.04 20.26
C ILE A 275 -10.15 4.78 21.33
N ASN A 276 -11.02 3.83 21.04
CA ASN A 276 -12.03 3.42 22.02
C ASN A 276 -11.41 2.62 23.17
N GLU A 277 -12.14 2.55 24.25
CA GLU A 277 -11.75 1.86 25.47
C GLU A 277 -11.45 0.37 25.23
N GLU A 278 -12.26 -0.31 24.41
CA GLU A 278 -12.10 -1.73 24.10
C GLU A 278 -10.74 -2.02 23.46
N LEU A 279 -10.35 -1.25 22.44
CA LEU A 279 -9.08 -1.43 21.76
C LEU A 279 -7.90 -1.07 22.68
N TYR A 280 -8.05 -0.04 23.51
CA TYR A 280 -7.03 0.34 24.49
C TYR A 280 -6.75 -0.80 25.46
N PHE A 281 -7.78 -1.35 26.12
CA PHE A 281 -7.61 -2.43 27.07
C PHE A 281 -7.16 -3.74 26.41
N LEU A 282 -7.60 -4.02 25.21
CA LEU A 282 -7.09 -5.15 24.42
C LEU A 282 -5.57 -5.10 24.25
N ILE A 283 -5.04 -3.93 23.89
CA ILE A 283 -3.59 -3.73 23.70
C ILE A 283 -2.88 -3.72 25.06
N ARG A 284 -3.42 -3.05 26.06
CA ARG A 284 -2.82 -2.95 27.39
C ARG A 284 -2.65 -4.32 28.03
N ASP A 285 -3.69 -5.14 28.03
CA ASP A 285 -3.65 -6.48 28.63
C ASP A 285 -2.62 -7.37 27.94
N TYR A 286 -2.42 -7.19 26.62
CA TYR A 286 -1.37 -7.87 25.89
C TYR A 286 0.03 -7.33 26.23
N VAL A 287 0.18 -6.01 26.40
CA VAL A 287 1.43 -5.39 26.87
C VAL A 287 1.82 -5.93 28.25
N ASP A 288 0.85 -6.00 29.17
CA ASP A 288 1.07 -6.53 30.53
C ASP A 288 1.51 -7.99 30.51
N TYR A 289 0.87 -8.79 29.66
CA TYR A 289 1.28 -10.19 29.39
C TYR A 289 2.72 -10.28 28.86
N CYS A 290 3.06 -9.46 27.86
CA CYS A 290 4.41 -9.46 27.27
C CYS A 290 5.48 -9.00 28.26
N ASN A 291 5.19 -8.00 29.09
CA ASN A 291 6.11 -7.51 30.14
C ASN A 291 6.40 -8.58 31.20
N GLY A 292 5.51 -9.52 31.40
CA GLY A 292 5.73 -10.70 32.26
C GLY A 292 6.67 -11.75 31.66
N ILE A 293 6.97 -11.68 30.36
CA ILE A 293 7.77 -12.68 29.64
C ILE A 293 9.18 -12.17 29.30
N ASP A 294 9.31 -10.93 28.79
CA ASP A 294 10.58 -10.35 28.36
C ASP A 294 10.62 -8.82 28.43
N ASP A 295 11.83 -8.27 28.33
CA ASP A 295 12.10 -6.82 28.33
C ASP A 295 12.11 -6.21 26.91
N CYS A 296 11.48 -6.85 25.93
CA CYS A 296 11.44 -6.37 24.56
C CYS A 296 10.66 -5.06 24.46
N ILE A 297 11.22 -4.08 23.74
CA ILE A 297 10.54 -2.80 23.50
C ILE A 297 9.40 -2.88 22.50
N TYR A 298 9.39 -3.91 21.64
CA TYR A 298 8.37 -4.09 20.62
C TYR A 298 7.12 -4.74 21.19
N LEU A 299 5.95 -4.31 20.70
CA LEU A 299 4.65 -4.82 21.15
C LEU A 299 4.53 -6.32 20.92
N ILE A 300 4.91 -6.79 19.72
CA ILE A 300 4.93 -8.20 19.39
C ILE A 300 6.40 -8.63 19.36
N SER A 301 6.82 -9.40 20.33
CA SER A 301 8.18 -9.92 20.44
C SER A 301 8.26 -11.40 20.08
N PRO A 302 9.42 -11.89 19.57
CA PRO A 302 9.61 -13.31 19.31
C PRO A 302 9.36 -14.22 20.50
N PRO A 303 9.85 -13.92 21.72
CA PRO A 303 9.62 -14.79 22.88
C PRO A 303 8.14 -14.96 23.24
N THR A 304 7.32 -13.91 23.10
CA THR A 304 5.87 -14.00 23.37
C THR A 304 5.13 -14.81 22.31
N CYS A 305 5.78 -15.03 21.18
CA CYS A 305 5.24 -15.74 20.03
C CYS A 305 5.74 -17.19 19.92
N ASP A 306 6.77 -17.59 20.66
CA ASP A 306 7.46 -18.89 20.48
C ASP A 306 6.63 -20.11 20.90
N VAL A 307 5.46 -19.92 21.48
CA VAL A 307 4.54 -21.03 21.81
C VAL A 307 4.18 -21.87 20.57
N ILE A 308 4.21 -21.28 19.37
CA ILE A 308 3.99 -22.01 18.09
C ILE A 308 5.25 -22.74 17.62
N TYR A 309 6.45 -22.35 18.11
CA TYR A 309 7.75 -22.80 17.57
C TYR A 309 8.65 -23.52 18.57
N ARG A 310 8.11 -24.32 19.47
CA ARG A 310 8.86 -25.04 20.51
C ARG A 310 10.12 -25.82 20.04
N ASN A 311 10.38 -25.91 18.72
CA ASN A 311 11.47 -26.72 18.16
C ASN A 311 12.36 -26.03 17.11
N LYS A 312 12.25 -24.72 16.86
CA LYS A 312 13.19 -24.02 15.97
C LYS A 312 13.80 -22.85 16.70
N VAL A 313 15.12 -22.91 16.91
CA VAL A 313 15.94 -21.78 17.35
C VAL A 313 15.76 -20.65 16.31
N LEU A 314 14.78 -19.81 16.54
CA LEU A 314 14.62 -18.57 15.79
C LEU A 314 15.71 -17.61 16.27
N ASN A 315 16.41 -17.03 15.30
CA ASN A 315 17.38 -15.99 15.54
C ASN A 315 16.76 -14.95 16.49
N THR A 316 17.29 -14.83 17.69
CA THR A 316 16.74 -14.15 18.88
C THR A 316 16.69 -12.63 18.78
N ARG A 317 16.53 -12.05 17.58
CA ARG A 317 16.39 -10.61 17.41
C ARG A 317 14.97 -10.16 17.71
N GLN A 318 14.87 -9.04 18.40
CA GLN A 318 13.65 -8.57 19.08
C GLN A 318 12.54 -8.15 18.11
N LYS A 319 12.87 -7.84 16.85
CA LYS A 319 11.91 -7.25 15.91
C LYS A 319 11.00 -8.28 15.25
N PHE A 320 9.69 -8.00 15.28
CA PHE A 320 8.71 -8.77 14.54
C PHE A 320 8.77 -8.45 13.05
N ILE A 321 8.55 -9.42 12.18
CA ILE A 321 8.70 -9.29 10.72
C ILE A 321 7.60 -10.04 9.96
N THR A 322 7.44 -9.72 8.68
CA THR A 322 6.43 -10.33 7.79
C THR A 322 6.50 -11.85 7.78
N GLU A 323 7.70 -12.42 7.74
CA GLU A 323 7.91 -13.88 7.69
C GLU A 323 7.35 -14.56 8.95
N LYS A 324 7.48 -13.93 10.10
CA LYS A 324 6.88 -14.42 11.35
C LYS A 324 5.36 -14.26 11.31
N MET A 325 4.86 -13.09 10.89
CA MET A 325 3.42 -12.89 10.76
C MET A 325 2.76 -13.92 9.83
N ASN A 326 3.43 -14.30 8.73
CA ASN A 326 2.92 -15.33 7.82
C ASN A 326 2.67 -16.66 8.53
N ILE A 327 3.49 -16.99 9.51
CA ILE A 327 3.38 -18.23 10.26
C ILE A 327 2.14 -18.21 11.18
N TYR A 328 1.93 -17.08 11.90
CA TYR A 328 0.72 -16.89 12.73
C TYR A 328 -0.53 -16.89 11.88
N TYR A 329 -0.48 -16.18 10.75
CA TYR A 329 -1.62 -16.10 9.85
C TYR A 329 -1.95 -17.48 9.24
N HIS A 330 -0.93 -18.24 8.85
CA HIS A 330 -1.14 -19.62 8.37
C HIS A 330 -1.70 -20.54 9.44
N ALA A 331 -1.20 -20.45 10.68
CA ALA A 331 -1.75 -21.20 11.81
C ALA A 331 -3.22 -20.82 12.05
N PHE A 332 -3.55 -19.52 12.05
CA PHE A 332 -4.92 -19.03 12.19
C PHE A 332 -5.83 -19.55 11.06
N GLN A 333 -5.36 -19.53 9.81
CA GLN A 333 -6.10 -20.11 8.69
C GLN A 333 -6.43 -21.57 8.89
N LYS A 334 -5.42 -22.39 9.24
CA LYS A 334 -5.56 -23.85 9.37
C LYS A 334 -6.41 -24.24 10.57
N GLU A 335 -6.14 -23.65 11.72
CA GLU A 335 -6.73 -24.09 12.97
C GLU A 335 -8.10 -23.44 13.23
N VAL A 336 -8.24 -22.19 12.87
CA VAL A 336 -9.46 -21.42 13.14
C VAL A 336 -10.36 -21.42 11.91
N VAL A 337 -9.95 -20.76 10.82
CA VAL A 337 -10.83 -20.57 9.65
C VAL A 337 -11.24 -21.90 9.04
N GLU A 338 -10.30 -22.80 8.78
CA GLU A 338 -10.58 -24.11 8.17
C GLU A 338 -11.06 -25.13 9.22
N GLY A 339 -10.37 -25.20 10.38
CA GLY A 339 -10.64 -26.22 11.39
C GLY A 339 -11.93 -26.00 12.19
N GLN A 340 -12.20 -24.77 12.64
CA GLN A 340 -13.37 -24.48 13.50
C GLN A 340 -14.56 -23.94 12.74
N TYR A 341 -14.34 -23.07 11.73
CA TYR A 341 -15.43 -22.42 10.98
C TYR A 341 -15.71 -23.07 9.63
N HIS A 342 -14.89 -24.04 9.19
CA HIS A 342 -15.07 -24.82 7.97
C HIS A 342 -15.14 -23.99 6.69
N TYR A 343 -14.38 -22.88 6.63
CA TYR A 343 -14.16 -22.10 5.42
C TYR A 343 -12.78 -22.39 4.83
N LYS A 344 -12.69 -22.50 3.49
CA LYS A 344 -11.42 -22.64 2.79
C LYS A 344 -10.93 -21.28 2.32
N MET A 345 -9.71 -20.88 2.70
CA MET A 345 -9.12 -19.65 2.17
C MET A 345 -8.51 -19.86 0.78
N VAL A 346 -8.92 -19.02 -0.18
CA VAL A 346 -8.50 -19.07 -1.57
C VAL A 346 -7.87 -17.76 -2.02
N ARG A 347 -6.91 -17.84 -2.96
CA ARG A 347 -6.27 -16.62 -3.50
C ARG A 347 -7.15 -15.89 -4.51
N SER A 348 -8.20 -16.51 -4.98
CA SER A 348 -9.21 -15.85 -5.83
C SER A 348 -9.88 -14.71 -5.07
N ARG A 349 -10.20 -13.62 -5.78
CA ARG A 349 -11.00 -12.52 -5.23
C ARG A 349 -12.49 -12.80 -5.32
N MET A 350 -12.90 -13.68 -6.24
CA MET A 350 -14.24 -14.25 -6.30
C MET A 350 -14.26 -15.58 -5.55
N THR A 351 -15.17 -15.71 -4.59
CA THR A 351 -15.29 -16.88 -3.71
C THR A 351 -16.56 -17.64 -4.02
N ARG A 352 -16.52 -18.96 -3.79
CA ARG A 352 -17.67 -19.86 -3.85
C ARG A 352 -18.23 -20.09 -2.45
N ASP A 353 -19.31 -20.86 -2.37
CA ASP A 353 -19.81 -21.28 -1.05
C ASP A 353 -18.70 -21.96 -0.24
N ARG A 354 -18.62 -21.59 1.07
CA ARG A 354 -17.56 -22.05 1.98
C ARG A 354 -16.13 -21.68 1.60
N GLU A 355 -15.95 -20.72 0.71
CA GLU A 355 -14.64 -20.13 0.41
C GLU A 355 -14.56 -18.71 0.98
N LEU A 356 -13.36 -18.33 1.43
CA LEU A 356 -13.03 -16.96 1.82
C LEU A 356 -11.83 -16.45 1.01
N PRO A 357 -11.82 -15.19 0.59
CA PRO A 357 -10.68 -14.63 -0.11
C PRO A 357 -9.50 -14.49 0.84
N TYR A 358 -8.30 -14.77 0.36
CA TYR A 358 -7.09 -14.49 1.11
C TYR A 358 -6.94 -12.97 1.33
N ILE A 359 -6.88 -12.54 2.59
CA ILE A 359 -6.71 -11.14 2.96
C ILE A 359 -5.23 -10.87 3.18
N TYR A 360 -4.63 -10.03 2.35
CA TYR A 360 -3.23 -9.63 2.51
C TYR A 360 -3.10 -8.52 3.56
N TYR A 361 -1.94 -8.43 4.22
CA TYR A 361 -1.71 -7.45 5.29
C TYR A 361 -1.91 -5.98 4.88
N GLY A 362 -1.77 -5.66 3.59
CA GLY A 362 -2.05 -4.33 3.09
C GLY A 362 -3.52 -4.08 2.77
N ASP A 363 -4.37 -5.11 2.68
CA ASP A 363 -5.80 -4.95 2.36
C ASP A 363 -6.52 -4.25 3.51
N THR A 364 -6.18 -4.54 4.76
CA THR A 364 -6.78 -3.91 5.94
C THR A 364 -6.61 -2.39 5.95
N ARG A 365 -5.46 -1.89 5.51
CA ARG A 365 -5.24 -0.45 5.34
C ARG A 365 -6.18 0.15 4.29
N HIS A 366 -6.43 -0.56 3.19
CA HIS A 366 -7.41 -0.13 2.18
C HIS A 366 -8.82 -0.13 2.76
N LEU A 367 -9.16 -1.14 3.55
CA LEU A 367 -10.46 -1.22 4.24
C LEU A 367 -10.64 -0.06 5.23
N ALA A 368 -9.61 0.28 6.03
CA ALA A 368 -9.64 1.41 6.95
C ALA A 368 -9.87 2.74 6.21
N ILE A 369 -9.11 2.99 5.14
CA ILE A 369 -9.25 4.22 4.33
C ILE A 369 -10.64 4.27 3.69
N MET A 370 -11.12 3.15 3.12
CA MET A 370 -12.47 3.06 2.57
C MET A 370 -13.56 3.36 3.60
N ASN A 371 -13.39 2.85 4.83
CA ASN A 371 -14.33 3.09 5.92
C ASN A 371 -14.42 4.58 6.27
N MET A 372 -13.28 5.27 6.33
CA MET A 372 -13.21 6.72 6.53
C MET A 372 -13.90 7.48 5.38
N MET A 373 -13.72 7.05 4.14
CA MET A 373 -14.39 7.62 2.98
C MET A 373 -15.91 7.42 3.02
N LEU A 374 -16.37 6.22 3.43
CA LEU A 374 -17.78 5.90 3.61
C LEU A 374 -18.44 6.79 4.66
N GLN A 375 -17.70 7.14 5.71
CA GLN A 375 -18.14 8.08 6.76
C GLN A 375 -18.12 9.54 6.30
N GLY A 376 -17.66 9.84 5.08
CA GLY A 376 -17.62 11.19 4.54
C GLY A 376 -16.47 12.05 5.07
N MET A 377 -15.41 11.44 5.61
CA MET A 377 -14.26 12.18 6.12
C MET A 377 -13.54 12.93 4.99
N ASN A 378 -13.00 14.09 5.32
CA ASN A 378 -12.24 14.92 4.39
C ASN A 378 -11.01 14.16 3.83
N PRO A 379 -10.80 14.12 2.50
CA PRO A 379 -9.66 13.44 1.88
C PRO A 379 -8.29 13.88 2.40
N ILE A 380 -8.11 15.15 2.74
CA ILE A 380 -6.86 15.65 3.33
C ILE A 380 -6.65 15.00 4.70
N TYR A 381 -7.69 14.99 5.52
CA TYR A 381 -7.62 14.37 6.85
C TYR A 381 -7.35 12.86 6.76
N ILE A 382 -7.98 12.16 5.80
CA ILE A 382 -7.66 10.75 5.51
C ILE A 382 -6.19 10.60 5.09
N ALA A 383 -5.63 11.53 4.29
CA ALA A 383 -4.22 11.50 3.91
C ALA A 383 -3.30 11.66 5.13
N GLN A 384 -3.62 12.59 6.02
CA GLN A 384 -2.88 12.82 7.29
C GLN A 384 -2.93 11.57 8.18
N LEU A 385 -4.12 11.02 8.40
CA LEU A 385 -4.32 9.79 9.19
C LEU A 385 -3.59 8.59 8.58
N ALA A 386 -3.60 8.46 7.27
CA ALA A 386 -2.92 7.37 6.56
C ALA A 386 -1.41 7.58 6.41
N GLY A 387 -0.88 8.75 6.77
CA GLY A 387 0.53 9.09 6.55
C GLY A 387 0.89 9.09 5.06
N HIS A 388 0.06 9.72 4.22
CA HIS A 388 0.32 9.95 2.80
C HIS A 388 1.00 11.30 2.62
N HIS A 389 2.08 11.33 1.84
CA HIS A 389 2.80 12.57 1.53
C HIS A 389 2.21 13.32 0.35
N THR A 390 1.35 12.67 -0.45
CA THR A 390 0.68 13.25 -1.61
C THR A 390 -0.77 12.78 -1.66
N LEU A 391 -1.66 13.60 -2.18
CA LEU A 391 -3.06 13.23 -2.42
C LEU A 391 -3.20 12.18 -3.54
N ASP A 392 -2.24 12.11 -4.46
CA ASP A 392 -2.20 11.09 -5.51
C ASP A 392 -2.13 9.67 -4.96
N ALA A 393 -1.52 9.50 -3.78
CA ALA A 393 -1.51 8.22 -3.09
C ALA A 393 -2.91 7.70 -2.74
N GLN A 394 -3.92 8.59 -2.67
CA GLN A 394 -5.30 8.21 -2.37
C GLN A 394 -6.08 7.74 -3.60
N VAL A 395 -5.70 8.15 -4.81
CA VAL A 395 -6.44 7.78 -6.05
C VAL A 395 -6.59 6.28 -6.18
N GLY A 396 -5.53 5.52 -5.84
CA GLY A 396 -5.57 4.07 -5.85
C GLY A 396 -6.58 3.44 -4.88
N TYR A 397 -6.96 4.15 -3.81
CA TYR A 397 -7.98 3.65 -2.86
C TYR A 397 -9.41 3.91 -3.36
N TYR A 398 -9.61 4.99 -4.11
CA TYR A 398 -10.91 5.30 -4.71
C TYR A 398 -11.24 4.41 -5.91
N SER A 399 -10.27 3.68 -6.46
CA SER A 399 -10.50 2.74 -7.58
C SER A 399 -11.12 1.41 -7.15
N HIS A 400 -11.27 1.14 -5.85
CA HIS A 400 -11.95 -0.06 -5.34
C HIS A 400 -13.48 0.09 -5.31
N LEU A 401 -14.02 0.43 -6.46
CA LEU A 401 -15.40 0.88 -6.61
C LEU A 401 -16.43 -0.19 -6.25
N GLU A 402 -16.19 -1.42 -6.65
CA GLU A 402 -17.11 -2.54 -6.43
C GLU A 402 -17.29 -2.80 -4.93
N THR A 403 -16.19 -2.96 -4.19
CA THR A 403 -16.21 -3.18 -2.75
C THR A 403 -16.85 -2.00 -2.02
N PHE A 404 -16.57 -0.78 -2.48
CA PHE A 404 -17.16 0.44 -1.92
C PHE A 404 -18.68 0.50 -2.14
N THR A 405 -19.14 0.21 -3.35
CA THR A 405 -20.57 0.22 -3.70
C THR A 405 -21.33 -0.86 -2.93
N THR A 406 -20.75 -2.05 -2.82
CA THR A 406 -21.33 -3.18 -2.07
C THR A 406 -21.40 -2.87 -0.58
N ALA A 407 -20.34 -2.31 0.01
CA ALA A 407 -20.32 -1.89 1.41
C ALA A 407 -21.41 -0.83 1.70
N LYS A 408 -21.51 0.18 0.83
CA LYS A 408 -22.52 1.24 0.97
C LYS A 408 -23.93 0.70 0.84
N SER A 409 -24.17 -0.21 -0.09
CA SER A 409 -25.48 -0.87 -0.26
C SER A 409 -25.83 -1.76 0.93
N TYR A 410 -24.84 -2.47 1.50
CA TYR A 410 -25.02 -3.26 2.72
C TYR A 410 -25.41 -2.37 3.92
N ILE A 411 -24.67 -1.30 4.18
CA ILE A 411 -24.97 -0.35 5.27
C ILE A 411 -26.39 0.20 5.11
N LEU A 412 -26.77 0.61 3.90
CA LEU A 412 -28.12 1.10 3.62
C LEU A 412 -29.17 0.01 3.86
N SER A 413 -28.93 -1.24 3.44
CA SER A 413 -29.84 -2.34 3.66
C SER A 413 -30.04 -2.66 5.13
N GLN A 414 -29.01 -2.57 5.97
CA GLN A 414 -29.10 -2.74 7.42
C GLN A 414 -29.92 -1.60 8.06
N PHE A 415 -29.67 -0.36 7.64
CA PHE A 415 -30.44 0.79 8.10
C PHE A 415 -31.92 0.65 7.75
N MET A 416 -32.26 0.23 6.54
CA MET A 416 -33.62 0.02 6.09
C MET A 416 -34.31 -1.14 6.82
N LYS A 417 -33.57 -2.22 7.14
CA LYS A 417 -34.08 -3.32 7.98
C LYS A 417 -34.42 -2.85 9.39
N GLY A 418 -33.49 -2.11 10.03
CA GLY A 418 -33.72 -1.56 11.37
C GLY A 418 -34.94 -0.63 11.46
N ASN A 419 -35.27 0.05 10.37
CA ASN A 419 -36.47 0.91 10.28
C ASN A 419 -37.70 0.23 9.68
N ASN A 420 -37.72 -1.11 9.56
CA ASN A 420 -38.81 -1.89 8.95
C ASN A 420 -39.22 -1.46 7.52
N LEU A 421 -38.29 -0.82 6.77
CA LEU A 421 -38.53 -0.35 5.42
C LEU A 421 -38.43 -1.45 4.35
N LEU A 422 -37.83 -2.60 4.71
CA LEU A 422 -37.72 -3.79 3.86
C LEU A 422 -38.44 -4.97 4.50
N LYS A 423 -39.50 -5.45 3.88
CA LYS A 423 -40.26 -6.64 4.34
C LYS A 423 -39.54 -7.96 4.07
N ARG A 424 -38.61 -8.02 3.10
CA ARG A 424 -37.75 -9.18 2.81
C ARG A 424 -36.33 -8.70 2.43
N PRO A 425 -35.27 -9.34 2.92
CA PRO A 425 -33.92 -9.08 2.39
C PRO A 425 -33.89 -9.60 0.95
N SER A 426 -33.54 -8.76 -0.03
CA SER A 426 -33.09 -9.28 -1.31
C SER A 426 -31.73 -9.94 -1.04
N ASN A 427 -31.55 -11.15 -1.54
CA ASN A 427 -30.26 -11.84 -1.44
C ASN A 427 -29.19 -11.21 -2.34
N ASP A 428 -29.53 -10.15 -3.07
CA ASP A 428 -28.68 -9.48 -4.03
C ASP A 428 -28.00 -8.28 -3.37
N ILE A 429 -26.83 -8.53 -2.79
CA ILE A 429 -26.02 -7.53 -2.08
C ILE A 429 -25.42 -6.49 -3.06
N ASN A 430 -25.48 -6.74 -4.37
CA ASN A 430 -24.94 -5.89 -5.44
C ASN A 430 -25.84 -4.72 -5.85
N MET A 431 -26.92 -4.45 -5.10
CA MET A 431 -27.85 -3.38 -5.45
C MET A 431 -27.42 -2.03 -4.85
N GLY A 432 -27.01 -1.10 -5.68
CA GLY A 432 -26.74 0.28 -5.28
C GLY A 432 -28.00 0.98 -4.73
N GLU A 433 -27.79 2.06 -3.97
CA GLU A 433 -28.86 2.85 -3.34
C GLU A 433 -30.03 3.19 -4.29
N LYS A 434 -29.72 3.50 -5.57
CA LYS A 434 -30.72 3.83 -6.59
C LYS A 434 -31.58 2.63 -6.98
N VAL A 435 -31.03 1.42 -6.97
CA VAL A 435 -31.75 0.20 -7.27
C VAL A 435 -32.70 -0.15 -6.13
N ILE A 436 -32.25 -0.03 -4.89
CA ILE A 436 -33.10 -0.24 -3.71
C ILE A 436 -34.26 0.78 -3.71
N LYS A 437 -34.00 2.05 -3.99
CA LYS A 437 -35.04 3.07 -4.11
C LYS A 437 -36.03 2.78 -5.24
N LYS A 438 -35.55 2.27 -6.39
CA LYS A 438 -36.39 1.86 -7.50
C LYS A 438 -37.33 0.72 -7.11
N GLU A 439 -36.84 -0.29 -6.40
CA GLU A 439 -37.64 -1.41 -5.92
C GLU A 439 -38.69 -0.98 -4.88
N LEU A 440 -38.33 -0.05 -3.99
CA LEU A 440 -39.27 0.52 -3.02
C LEU A 440 -40.42 1.29 -3.66
N LEU A 441 -40.15 1.95 -4.81
CA LEU A 441 -41.20 2.65 -5.56
C LEU A 441 -42.13 1.68 -6.28
N GLY A 442 -41.68 0.47 -6.62
CA GLY A 442 -42.52 -0.53 -7.30
C GLY A 442 -43.18 0.00 -8.56
N ALA A 443 -44.52 -0.09 -8.64
CA ALA A 443 -45.29 0.41 -9.79
C ALA A 443 -45.18 1.93 -9.99
N ASP A 444 -45.00 2.70 -8.92
CA ASP A 444 -44.86 4.16 -8.99
C ASP A 444 -43.59 4.62 -9.70
N TYR A 445 -42.58 3.72 -9.82
CA TYR A 445 -41.38 4.02 -10.59
C TYR A 445 -41.69 4.38 -12.05
N PHE A 446 -42.61 3.67 -12.69
CA PHE A 446 -42.98 3.91 -14.09
C PHE A 446 -43.78 5.18 -14.31
N ALA A 447 -44.39 5.74 -13.23
CA ALA A 447 -45.07 7.02 -13.26
C ALA A 447 -44.10 8.21 -13.17
N LEU A 448 -42.84 8.00 -12.79
CA LEU A 448 -41.85 9.06 -12.69
C LEU A 448 -41.52 9.66 -14.06
N PRO A 449 -41.32 11.00 -14.15
CA PRO A 449 -41.02 11.70 -15.40
C PRO A 449 -39.67 11.25 -15.97
N LYS A 450 -39.64 10.99 -17.28
CA LYS A 450 -38.39 10.74 -18.02
C LYS A 450 -37.59 12.02 -18.14
N VAL A 451 -36.28 11.92 -17.87
CA VAL A 451 -35.34 13.05 -17.89
C VAL A 451 -34.04 12.65 -18.60
N ALA A 452 -33.11 13.60 -18.75
CA ALA A 452 -31.83 13.35 -19.42
C ALA A 452 -32.00 12.75 -20.83
N LYS A 453 -32.89 13.34 -21.65
CA LYS A 453 -33.20 12.86 -23.00
C LYS A 453 -33.65 11.40 -23.07
N GLY A 454 -34.33 10.93 -22.03
CA GLY A 454 -34.86 9.57 -21.95
C GLY A 454 -33.89 8.55 -21.36
N GLN A 455 -32.72 8.97 -20.89
CA GLN A 455 -31.70 8.08 -20.30
C GLN A 455 -32.03 7.63 -18.89
N GLY A 456 -33.12 8.13 -18.30
CA GLY A 456 -33.59 7.74 -16.97
C GLY A 456 -34.79 8.56 -16.49
N ARG A 457 -35.14 8.37 -15.23
CA ARG A 457 -36.31 8.98 -14.59
C ARG A 457 -35.90 9.83 -13.36
N CYS A 458 -36.72 10.82 -13.02
CA CYS A 458 -36.49 11.68 -11.87
C CYS A 458 -37.51 11.39 -10.76
N GLY A 459 -37.03 11.06 -9.56
CA GLY A 459 -37.85 10.85 -8.36
C GLY A 459 -38.05 12.10 -7.50
N SER A 460 -37.68 13.30 -7.98
CA SER A 460 -37.97 14.54 -7.26
C SER A 460 -39.45 14.89 -7.39
N LYS A 461 -40.08 15.26 -6.27
CA LYS A 461 -41.47 15.71 -6.22
C LYS A 461 -41.67 17.11 -6.77
N ASN A 462 -40.59 17.89 -6.86
CA ASN A 462 -40.63 19.33 -7.18
C ASN A 462 -39.96 19.66 -8.53
N ILE A 463 -39.95 18.71 -9.46
CA ILE A 463 -39.43 18.95 -10.81
C ILE A 463 -40.43 19.83 -11.61
N PRO A 464 -40.00 20.86 -12.38
CA PRO A 464 -38.60 21.29 -12.60
C PRO A 464 -38.10 22.36 -11.59
N TYR A 465 -38.93 22.85 -10.68
CA TYR A 465 -38.68 24.05 -9.88
C TYR A 465 -37.47 23.98 -8.94
N GLU A 466 -37.09 22.81 -8.47
CA GLU A 466 -35.94 22.60 -7.60
C GLU A 466 -34.76 21.91 -8.30
N CYS A 467 -34.79 21.84 -9.64
CA CYS A 467 -33.74 21.18 -10.39
C CYS A 467 -32.56 22.10 -10.65
N ASN A 468 -31.60 22.17 -9.75
CA ASN A 468 -30.36 22.96 -9.88
C ASN A 468 -29.17 22.18 -10.45
N HIS A 469 -29.38 20.96 -10.89
CA HIS A 469 -28.28 20.11 -11.33
C HIS A 469 -27.93 20.30 -12.80
N LYS A 470 -26.66 20.58 -13.07
CA LYS A 470 -26.09 20.61 -14.43
C LYS A 470 -26.11 19.24 -15.10
N SER A 471 -26.09 18.15 -14.31
CA SER A 471 -26.16 16.79 -14.80
C SER A 471 -27.05 15.89 -13.94
N CYS A 472 -27.95 15.17 -14.59
CA CYS A 472 -28.77 14.16 -13.91
C CYS A 472 -27.94 12.98 -13.39
N LEU A 473 -26.81 12.64 -14.00
CA LEU A 473 -25.99 11.49 -13.60
C LEU A 473 -25.56 11.56 -12.13
N PHE A 474 -25.31 12.76 -11.61
CA PHE A 474 -24.87 13.00 -10.23
C PHE A 474 -26.02 13.35 -9.27
N CYS A 475 -27.24 13.41 -9.80
CA CYS A 475 -28.40 13.79 -8.99
C CYS A 475 -28.88 12.60 -8.14
N LYS A 476 -29.15 12.86 -6.85
CA LYS A 476 -29.70 11.85 -5.92
C LYS A 476 -31.10 11.35 -6.30
N TYR A 477 -31.85 12.11 -7.09
CA TYR A 477 -33.19 11.76 -7.54
C TYR A 477 -33.21 11.07 -8.91
N PHE A 478 -32.08 10.96 -9.58
CA PHE A 478 -32.01 10.37 -10.91
C PHE A 478 -31.89 8.85 -10.85
N PHE A 479 -32.79 8.16 -11.53
CA PHE A 479 -32.80 6.73 -11.75
C PHE A 479 -32.37 6.43 -13.17
N PRO A 480 -31.16 5.92 -13.42
CA PRO A 480 -30.66 5.62 -14.77
C PRO A 480 -31.38 4.42 -15.37
N GLU A 481 -31.71 4.50 -16.67
CA GLU A 481 -32.27 3.39 -17.47
C GLU A 481 -31.27 2.97 -18.56
N ASN A 482 -31.01 3.90 -19.51
CA ASN A 482 -30.11 3.64 -20.65
C ASN A 482 -29.15 4.83 -20.82
N VAL A 483 -28.07 4.84 -20.06
CA VAL A 483 -27.05 5.91 -20.14
C VAL A 483 -26.10 5.57 -21.27
N SER A 484 -25.89 6.49 -22.21
CA SER A 484 -25.00 6.27 -23.37
C SER A 484 -23.53 6.31 -22.96
N GLU A 485 -22.72 5.49 -23.61
CA GLU A 485 -21.28 5.40 -23.37
C GLU A 485 -20.57 6.74 -23.68
N ASP A 486 -20.96 7.42 -24.76
CA ASP A 486 -20.42 8.75 -25.09
C ASP A 486 -20.61 9.77 -23.97
N LEU A 487 -21.78 9.74 -23.32
CA LEU A 487 -22.07 10.64 -22.21
C LEU A 487 -21.25 10.31 -20.98
N LEU A 488 -21.05 9.03 -20.69
CA LEU A 488 -20.20 8.57 -19.59
C LEU A 488 -18.75 8.97 -19.82
N THR A 489 -18.23 8.75 -21.02
CA THR A 489 -16.85 9.13 -21.40
C THR A 489 -16.65 10.63 -21.28
N TYR A 490 -17.57 11.45 -21.79
CA TYR A 490 -17.52 12.90 -21.67
C TYR A 490 -17.41 13.36 -20.20
N TYR A 491 -18.28 12.84 -19.31
CA TYR A 491 -18.27 13.24 -17.90
C TYR A 491 -17.06 12.68 -17.15
N LYS A 492 -16.52 11.54 -17.53
CA LYS A 492 -15.27 11.01 -16.97
C LYS A 492 -14.10 11.92 -17.29
N GLU A 493 -13.92 12.29 -18.52
CA GLU A 493 -12.84 13.20 -18.92
C GLU A 493 -12.98 14.58 -18.27
N GLU A 494 -14.21 15.11 -18.18
CA GLU A 494 -14.46 16.39 -17.49
C GLU A 494 -14.12 16.28 -16.00
N ASN A 495 -14.54 15.21 -15.35
CA ASN A 495 -14.27 14.97 -13.92
C ASN A 495 -12.77 14.80 -13.65
N ASP A 496 -12.05 14.07 -14.48
CA ASP A 496 -10.61 13.87 -14.34
C ASP A 496 -9.84 15.19 -14.54
N ARG A 497 -10.25 16.03 -15.50
CA ARG A 497 -9.69 17.41 -15.67
C ARG A 497 -9.93 18.27 -14.42
N ASN A 498 -11.15 18.25 -13.90
CA ASN A 498 -11.51 19.04 -12.72
C ASN A 498 -10.76 18.55 -11.47
N MET A 499 -10.62 17.24 -11.29
CA MET A 499 -9.81 16.66 -10.21
C MET A 499 -8.34 17.06 -10.29
N ALA A 500 -7.76 17.04 -11.49
CA ALA A 500 -6.37 17.45 -11.70
C ALA A 500 -6.18 18.94 -11.34
N PHE A 501 -7.12 19.80 -11.74
CA PHE A 501 -7.10 21.21 -11.39
C PHE A 501 -7.19 21.46 -9.88
N VAL A 502 -8.17 20.85 -9.19
CA VAL A 502 -8.35 21.00 -7.74
C VAL A 502 -7.17 20.45 -6.95
N LYS A 503 -6.60 19.31 -7.37
CA LYS A 503 -5.38 18.76 -6.76
C LYS A 503 -4.20 19.73 -6.87
N LYS A 504 -4.01 20.35 -8.03
CA LYS A 504 -2.94 21.34 -8.25
C LYS A 504 -3.14 22.58 -7.37
N SER A 505 -4.38 23.06 -7.25
CA SER A 505 -4.72 24.18 -6.36
C SER A 505 -4.45 23.84 -4.90
N LEU A 506 -4.87 22.65 -4.43
CA LEU A 506 -4.59 22.17 -3.07
C LEU A 506 -3.09 22.05 -2.79
N GLN A 507 -2.31 21.52 -3.74
CA GLN A 507 -0.85 21.41 -3.59
C GLN A 507 -0.18 22.79 -3.47
N SER A 508 -0.69 23.78 -4.20
CA SER A 508 -0.20 25.17 -4.11
C SER A 508 -0.53 25.80 -2.75
N LEU A 509 -1.74 25.61 -2.25
CA LEU A 509 -2.20 26.15 -0.97
C LEU A 509 -1.44 25.52 0.21
N ILE A 510 -1.29 24.19 0.21
CA ILE A 510 -0.57 23.44 1.26
C ILE A 510 0.89 23.91 1.41
N GLY A 511 1.51 24.41 0.35
CA GLY A 511 2.89 24.93 0.39
C GLY A 511 3.05 26.32 1.01
N GLN A 512 1.98 27.04 1.30
CA GLN A 512 2.01 28.48 1.61
C GLN A 512 1.49 28.88 3.00
N ILE A 513 0.71 28.06 3.72
CA ILE A 513 -0.12 28.51 4.85
C ILE A 513 -0.15 27.49 6.01
N ASP A 514 -0.38 28.02 7.24
CA ASP A 514 -0.70 27.23 8.43
C ASP A 514 -2.14 26.67 8.29
N LEU A 515 -2.25 25.36 8.07
CA LEU A 515 -3.40 24.67 7.47
C LEU A 515 -4.69 24.63 8.31
N ARG A 516 -4.68 25.12 9.56
CA ARG A 516 -5.78 24.83 10.50
C ARG A 516 -7.02 25.69 10.31
N ASP A 517 -6.88 26.87 9.72
CA ASP A 517 -7.96 27.88 9.65
C ASP A 517 -8.23 28.46 8.25
N ASP A 518 -7.72 27.83 7.18
CA ASP A 518 -7.90 28.37 5.83
C ASP A 518 -9.20 27.89 5.18
N ALA A 519 -10.16 28.80 5.04
CA ALA A 519 -11.43 28.53 4.39
C ALA A 519 -11.30 28.09 2.92
N GLU A 520 -10.29 28.60 2.19
CA GLU A 520 -10.03 28.26 0.79
C GLU A 520 -9.53 26.82 0.66
N LEU A 521 -8.66 26.38 1.58
CA LEU A 521 -8.19 25.01 1.67
C LEU A 521 -9.35 24.05 1.96
N GLN A 522 -10.21 24.39 2.92
CA GLN A 522 -11.37 23.59 3.27
C GLN A 522 -12.36 23.48 2.10
N GLN A 523 -12.59 24.58 1.40
CA GLN A 523 -13.47 24.61 0.23
C GLN A 523 -12.91 23.76 -0.92
N SER A 524 -11.62 23.86 -1.20
CA SER A 524 -10.95 23.05 -2.23
C SER A 524 -10.95 21.55 -1.86
N ALA A 525 -10.77 21.21 -0.59
CA ALA A 525 -10.87 19.84 -0.11
C ALA A 525 -12.29 19.29 -0.25
N LEU A 526 -13.32 20.09 0.06
CA LEU A 526 -14.71 19.71 -0.13
C LEU A 526 -15.02 19.49 -1.62
N GLN A 527 -14.52 20.37 -2.49
CA GLN A 527 -14.67 20.24 -3.94
C GLN A 527 -14.02 18.96 -4.46
N LEU A 528 -12.82 18.60 -3.99
CA LEU A 528 -12.18 17.34 -4.33
C LEU A 528 -13.01 16.14 -3.88
N SER A 529 -13.60 16.19 -2.68
CA SER A 529 -14.49 15.13 -2.18
C SER A 529 -15.72 14.94 -3.09
N VAL A 530 -16.31 16.03 -3.57
CA VAL A 530 -17.44 15.98 -4.51
C VAL A 530 -17.02 15.32 -5.83
N LEU A 531 -15.88 15.72 -6.40
CA LEU A 531 -15.37 15.16 -7.66
C LEU A 531 -15.02 13.66 -7.53
N LEU A 532 -14.47 13.23 -6.40
CA LEU A 532 -14.21 11.83 -6.11
C LEU A 532 -15.50 11.01 -6.02
N ASN A 533 -16.53 11.54 -5.37
CA ASN A 533 -17.85 10.91 -5.34
C ASN A 533 -18.47 10.83 -6.75
N GLN A 534 -18.31 11.85 -7.57
CA GLN A 534 -18.75 11.85 -8.97
C GLN A 534 -18.02 10.75 -9.78
N LYS A 535 -16.71 10.61 -9.60
CA LYS A 535 -15.94 9.52 -10.22
C LYS A 535 -16.50 8.15 -9.86
N ILE A 536 -16.78 7.91 -8.58
CA ILE A 536 -17.39 6.66 -8.10
C ILE A 536 -18.72 6.40 -8.82
N VAL A 537 -19.57 7.42 -8.96
CA VAL A 537 -20.85 7.28 -9.66
C VAL A 537 -20.62 6.94 -11.14
N LEU A 538 -19.72 7.63 -11.84
CA LEU A 538 -19.43 7.38 -13.25
C LEU A 538 -18.88 5.96 -13.50
N ASP A 539 -17.95 5.51 -12.67
CA ASP A 539 -17.39 4.18 -12.78
C ASP A 539 -18.44 3.09 -12.50
N SER A 540 -19.40 3.33 -11.60
CA SER A 540 -20.51 2.40 -11.33
C SER A 540 -21.47 2.19 -12.50
N TYR A 541 -21.53 3.12 -13.43
CA TYR A 541 -22.30 2.95 -14.67
C TYR A 541 -21.59 2.02 -15.66
N GLN A 542 -20.27 2.08 -15.77
CA GLN A 542 -19.48 1.24 -16.68
C GLN A 542 -19.52 -0.23 -16.25
N TYR A 543 -19.39 -0.50 -14.96
CA TYR A 543 -19.41 -1.86 -14.41
C TYR A 543 -20.71 -2.61 -14.76
N LYS A 544 -21.85 -1.90 -14.86
CA LYS A 544 -23.14 -2.51 -15.22
C LYS A 544 -23.22 -2.92 -16.69
N GLU A 545 -22.47 -2.29 -17.58
CA GLU A 545 -22.49 -2.64 -19.01
C GLU A 545 -21.54 -3.80 -19.32
N GLU A 546 -20.40 -3.90 -18.67
CA GLU A 546 -19.44 -4.99 -18.87
C GLU A 546 -19.94 -6.36 -18.33
N ASN A 547 -20.94 -6.34 -17.42
CA ASN A 547 -21.53 -7.55 -16.82
C ASN A 547 -22.97 -7.85 -17.31
N ARG A 548 -23.41 -7.21 -18.38
CA ARG A 548 -24.64 -7.56 -19.13
C ARG A 548 -24.31 -8.45 -20.32
#